data_279de7066c497daeab7d87533343b526
#
_entry.id   279de7066c497daeab7d87533343b526
#
_cell.length_a   1.000
_cell.length_b   1.000
_cell.length_c   1.000
_cell.angle_alpha   90.00
_cell.angle_beta   90.00
_cell.angle_gamma   90.00
#
_symmetry.space_group_name_H-M   'P 1'
#
loop_
_entity.id
_entity.type
_entity.pdbx_description
1 polymer ?
#
loop_
_entity_poly.entity_id
_entity_poly.type
_entity_poly.pdbx_seq_one_letter_code
_entity_poly.pdbx_strand_id
1 'polypeptide(L)'
;GEKVKAFAKLPDKNSKLTDIWMEKEDGTIVLSGSAGIGPNHEISSLDKLMSKLDKPKDLVILSGIIEGMKDSSKTPVRMYFDQHMGDLYPFTLNEKLAVITEPMQWYTDKGGRESPWGKPIIPIEMISVLTNYSGSLSNFPVKGPVIGLFANQEIKLINGPLFVGESYQIEREIIALSQSKRVE
;
A
#
# COMPACT_ATOMS: atom_id res chain seq x y z
N GLY A 1 -3.10 21.65 -5.55
CA GLY A 1 -3.65 20.57 -4.73
C GLY A 1 -4.01 21.07 -3.35
N GLU A 2 -4.91 20.38 -2.66
CA GLU A 2 -5.26 20.70 -1.28
C GLU A 2 -4.10 20.32 -0.34
N LYS A 3 -3.90 21.14 0.69
CA LYS A 3 -2.95 20.83 1.76
C LYS A 3 -3.63 19.93 2.80
N VAL A 4 -2.91 18.93 3.27
CA VAL A 4 -3.33 18.08 4.38
C VAL A 4 -2.23 18.04 5.43
N LYS A 5 -2.62 17.84 6.69
CA LYS A 5 -1.70 17.64 7.81
C LYS A 5 -1.80 16.20 8.28
N ALA A 6 -0.67 15.56 8.54
CA ALA A 6 -0.60 14.24 9.12
C ALA A 6 -0.46 14.31 10.65
N PHE A 7 -1.14 13.43 11.34
CA PHE A 7 -1.16 13.35 12.80
C PHE A 7 -0.94 11.91 13.25
N ALA A 8 -0.37 11.75 14.43
CA ALA A 8 -0.29 10.48 15.13
C ALA A 8 -0.53 10.71 16.62
N LYS A 9 -1.25 9.81 17.27
CA LYS A 9 -1.30 9.78 18.73
C LYS A 9 0.03 9.27 19.29
N LEU A 10 0.39 9.70 20.48
CA LEU A 10 1.47 9.06 21.20
C LEU A 10 1.04 7.63 21.54
N PRO A 11 1.94 6.63 21.33
CA PRO A 11 1.62 5.25 21.67
C PRO A 11 1.28 5.13 23.16
N ASP A 12 0.18 4.46 23.48
CA ASP A 12 -0.12 4.04 24.85
C ASP A 12 0.86 2.90 25.24
N LYS A 13 1.30 2.90 26.49
CA LYS A 13 2.18 1.86 27.02
C LYS A 13 1.57 0.45 26.93
N ASN A 14 0.26 0.35 26.88
CA ASN A 14 -0.49 -0.91 26.82
C ASN A 14 -0.99 -1.27 25.41
N SER A 15 -0.92 -0.35 24.44
CA SER A 15 -1.32 -0.60 23.05
C SER A 15 -0.09 -0.74 22.16
N LYS A 16 -0.11 -1.73 21.28
CA LYS A 16 0.91 -1.92 20.24
C LYS A 16 0.58 -1.16 18.97
N LEU A 17 -0.63 -0.60 18.89
CA LEU A 17 -1.11 0.20 17.79
C LEU A 17 -1.32 1.63 18.26
N THR A 18 -0.96 2.58 17.42
CA THR A 18 -1.28 4.00 17.58
C THR A 18 -2.12 4.48 16.41
N ASP A 19 -3.08 5.36 16.66
CA ASP A 19 -3.89 5.96 15.60
C ASP A 19 -3.07 6.98 14.82
N ILE A 20 -3.22 6.95 13.51
CA ILE A 20 -2.67 7.92 12.58
C ILE A 20 -3.79 8.43 11.68
N TRP A 21 -3.75 9.69 11.28
CA TRP A 21 -4.72 10.24 10.34
C TRP A 21 -4.18 11.44 9.59
N MET A 22 -4.86 11.80 8.53
CA MET A 22 -4.64 13.03 7.77
C MET A 22 -5.94 13.83 7.72
N GLU A 23 -5.84 15.14 7.90
CA GLU A 23 -6.97 16.04 7.81
C GLU A 23 -6.65 17.30 6.99
N LYS A 24 -7.68 17.89 6.41
CA LYS A 24 -7.62 19.19 5.74
C LYS A 24 -7.52 20.32 6.77
N GLU A 25 -7.30 21.54 6.29
CA GLU A 25 -7.24 22.74 7.15
C GLU A 25 -8.56 23.01 7.90
N ASP A 26 -9.68 22.57 7.36
CA ASP A 26 -11.01 22.68 7.99
C ASP A 26 -11.32 21.55 9.00
N GLY A 27 -10.36 20.65 9.26
CA GLY A 27 -10.52 19.52 10.18
C GLY A 27 -11.19 18.28 9.54
N THR A 28 -11.51 18.30 8.25
CA THR A 28 -12.09 17.13 7.57
C THR A 28 -11.04 16.02 7.48
N ILE A 29 -11.31 14.86 8.08
CA ILE A 29 -10.46 13.68 7.99
C ILE A 29 -10.56 13.08 6.58
N VAL A 30 -9.43 12.95 5.90
CA VAL A 30 -9.33 12.39 4.54
C VAL A 30 -8.72 10.99 4.52
N LEU A 31 -7.99 10.62 5.56
CA LEU A 31 -7.40 9.30 5.74
C LEU A 31 -7.27 9.01 7.22
N SER A 32 -7.57 7.79 7.63
CA SER A 32 -7.33 7.33 9.00
C SER A 32 -6.81 5.89 9.00
N GLY A 33 -6.04 5.55 10.00
CA GLY A 33 -5.46 4.22 10.11
C GLY A 33 -4.76 4.02 11.45
N SER A 34 -4.00 2.96 11.54
CA SER A 34 -3.16 2.67 12.69
C SER A 34 -1.77 2.23 12.26
N ALA A 35 -0.78 2.48 13.09
CA ALA A 35 0.59 2.02 12.92
C ALA A 35 1.05 1.26 14.17
N GLY A 36 1.89 0.26 13.99
CA GLY A 36 2.43 -0.54 15.10
C GLY A 36 3.78 -1.12 14.79
N ILE A 37 4.47 -1.55 15.84
CA ILE A 37 5.80 -2.19 15.78
C ILE A 37 5.76 -3.46 16.62
N GLY A 38 6.38 -4.52 16.10
CA GLY A 38 6.63 -5.76 16.83
C GLY A 38 5.95 -6.99 16.24
N PRO A 39 6.35 -8.20 16.70
CA PRO A 39 5.93 -9.45 16.09
C PRO A 39 4.48 -9.85 16.44
N ASN A 40 3.94 -9.35 17.53
CA ASN A 40 2.60 -9.70 18.00
C ASN A 40 1.67 -8.51 17.71
N HIS A 41 1.01 -8.56 16.58
CA HIS A 41 0.03 -7.55 16.20
C HIS A 41 -1.33 -7.86 16.82
N GLU A 42 -2.02 -6.82 17.29
CA GLU A 42 -3.46 -6.91 17.49
C GLU A 42 -4.14 -7.14 16.14
N ILE A 43 -5.36 -7.71 16.18
CA ILE A 43 -6.16 -7.87 14.97
C ILE A 43 -6.36 -6.50 14.35
N SER A 44 -5.94 -6.35 13.10
CA SER A 44 -6.00 -5.08 12.39
C SER A 44 -7.45 -4.65 12.07
N SER A 45 -7.61 -3.39 11.71
CA SER A 45 -8.91 -2.90 11.22
C SER A 45 -9.31 -3.60 9.93
N LEU A 46 -8.36 -3.96 9.08
CA LEU A 46 -8.61 -4.71 7.84
C LEU A 46 -9.05 -6.14 8.13
N ASP A 47 -8.39 -6.84 9.07
CA ASP A 47 -8.81 -8.19 9.49
C ASP A 47 -10.24 -8.19 10.05
N LYS A 48 -10.57 -7.18 10.88
CA LYS A 48 -11.93 -7.00 11.42
C LYS A 48 -12.97 -6.73 10.33
N LEU A 49 -12.60 -5.97 9.31
CA LEU A 49 -13.47 -5.70 8.17
C LEU A 49 -13.68 -6.97 7.37
N MET A 50 -12.63 -7.68 7.04
CA MET A 50 -12.68 -8.92 6.24
C MET A 50 -13.54 -10.00 6.90
N SER A 51 -13.48 -10.12 8.24
CA SER A 51 -14.30 -11.08 8.97
C SER A 51 -15.82 -10.80 8.91
N LYS A 52 -16.22 -9.61 8.45
CA LYS A 52 -17.61 -9.16 8.33
C LYS A 52 -18.11 -9.05 6.89
N LEU A 53 -17.28 -9.39 5.90
CA LEU A 53 -17.68 -9.30 4.51
C LEU A 53 -18.74 -10.36 4.19
N ASP A 54 -19.82 -9.91 3.58
CA ASP A 54 -20.81 -10.82 3.02
C ASP A 54 -20.29 -11.46 1.74
N LYS A 55 -20.58 -12.75 1.56
CA LYS A 55 -20.24 -13.44 0.31
C LYS A 55 -21.03 -12.85 -0.85
N PRO A 56 -20.36 -12.57 -1.97
CA PRO A 56 -21.04 -12.04 -3.15
C PRO A 56 -21.99 -13.11 -3.73
N LYS A 57 -23.08 -12.65 -4.36
CA LYS A 57 -24.06 -13.55 -4.98
C LYS A 57 -23.89 -13.64 -6.49
N ASP A 58 -23.77 -12.50 -7.16
CA ASP A 58 -23.79 -12.41 -8.63
C ASP A 58 -22.69 -11.45 -9.12
N LEU A 59 -21.43 -11.87 -9.03
CA LEU A 59 -20.30 -11.11 -9.52
C LEU A 59 -20.36 -11.01 -11.06
N VAL A 60 -20.20 -9.81 -11.59
CA VAL A 60 -20.12 -9.51 -13.03
C VAL A 60 -18.67 -9.30 -13.45
N ILE A 61 -18.01 -8.30 -12.86
CA ILE A 61 -16.65 -7.91 -13.17
C ILE A 61 -15.66 -8.98 -12.72
N LEU A 62 -15.86 -9.50 -11.51
CA LEU A 62 -15.01 -10.52 -10.87
C LEU A 62 -15.55 -11.95 -11.03
N SER A 63 -16.47 -12.19 -11.95
CA SER A 63 -17.13 -13.50 -12.12
C SER A 63 -16.16 -14.66 -12.44
N GLY A 64 -14.94 -14.37 -12.90
CA GLY A 64 -13.90 -15.37 -13.15
C GLY A 64 -12.94 -15.56 -11.97
N ILE A 65 -13.12 -14.82 -10.87
CA ILE A 65 -12.21 -14.82 -9.73
C ILE A 65 -12.83 -15.63 -8.58
N ILE A 66 -12.01 -16.43 -7.92
CA ILE A 66 -12.40 -17.21 -6.74
C ILE A 66 -11.39 -16.97 -5.60
N GLU A 67 -11.87 -17.12 -4.37
CA GLU A 67 -11.01 -17.10 -3.18
C GLU A 67 -9.95 -18.21 -3.26
N GLY A 68 -8.74 -17.91 -2.82
CA GLY A 68 -7.58 -18.80 -2.93
C GLY A 68 -6.88 -18.79 -4.27
N MET A 69 -7.38 -18.05 -5.28
CA MET A 69 -6.71 -17.89 -6.56
C MET A 69 -5.39 -17.15 -6.36
N LYS A 70 -4.31 -17.71 -6.91
CA LYS A 70 -2.95 -17.17 -6.78
C LYS A 70 -2.38 -16.74 -8.11
N ASP A 71 -1.55 -15.71 -8.06
CA ASP A 71 -0.76 -15.24 -9.19
C ASP A 71 0.59 -14.70 -8.69
N SER A 72 1.57 -14.73 -9.55
CA SER A 72 2.87 -14.13 -9.28
C SER A 72 3.32 -13.29 -10.46
N SER A 73 4.10 -12.24 -10.20
CA SER A 73 4.67 -11.44 -11.28
C SER A 73 5.63 -12.30 -12.11
N LYS A 74 5.46 -12.30 -13.43
CA LYS A 74 6.33 -13.07 -14.37
C LYS A 74 7.77 -12.60 -14.33
N THR A 75 7.97 -11.31 -14.09
CA THR A 75 9.27 -10.67 -13.96
C THR A 75 9.37 -9.96 -12.62
N PRO A 76 10.54 -9.96 -11.97
CA PRO A 76 10.76 -9.15 -10.78
C PRO A 76 10.50 -7.68 -11.07
N VAL A 77 9.96 -6.98 -10.09
CA VAL A 77 9.69 -5.53 -10.15
C VAL A 77 10.75 -4.77 -9.37
N ARG A 78 10.99 -3.54 -9.80
CA ARG A 78 11.95 -2.63 -9.16
C ARG A 78 11.34 -1.23 -9.10
N MET A 79 11.87 -0.42 -8.20
CA MET A 79 11.60 1.01 -8.16
C MET A 79 12.94 1.75 -8.16
N TYR A 80 13.14 2.60 -9.15
CA TYR A 80 14.26 3.54 -9.22
C TYR A 80 13.78 4.95 -8.90
N PHE A 81 14.71 5.84 -8.57
CA PHE A 81 14.41 7.22 -8.21
C PHE A 81 13.72 8.03 -9.32
N ASP A 82 14.06 7.77 -10.56
CA ASP A 82 13.61 8.48 -11.76
C ASP A 82 12.63 7.66 -12.62
N GLN A 83 12.19 6.50 -12.11
CA GLN A 83 11.29 5.62 -12.83
C GLN A 83 9.84 6.05 -12.66
N HIS A 84 9.13 6.22 -13.78
CA HIS A 84 7.67 6.34 -13.78
C HIS A 84 7.02 4.99 -13.46
N MET A 85 6.05 5.01 -12.55
CA MET A 85 5.39 3.82 -12.03
C MET A 85 4.02 3.55 -12.70
N GLY A 86 3.91 3.86 -13.99
CA GLY A 86 2.73 3.62 -14.80
C GLY A 86 1.76 4.81 -14.88
N ASP A 87 0.73 4.69 -15.70
CA ASP A 87 -0.19 5.78 -16.02
C ASP A 87 -1.03 6.25 -14.83
N LEU A 88 -1.36 5.34 -13.91
CA LEU A 88 -2.12 5.67 -12.70
C LEU A 88 -1.30 6.40 -11.64
N TYR A 89 0.03 6.37 -11.76
CA TYR A 89 0.94 7.08 -10.88
C TYR A 89 2.07 7.71 -11.71
N PRO A 90 1.82 8.86 -12.34
CA PRO A 90 2.74 9.48 -13.30
C PRO A 90 3.98 10.13 -12.67
N PHE A 91 4.13 10.04 -11.34
CA PHE A 91 5.24 10.64 -10.61
C PHE A 91 6.37 9.63 -10.41
N THR A 92 7.60 10.14 -10.42
CA THR A 92 8.78 9.40 -10.00
C THR A 92 8.94 9.45 -8.48
N LEU A 93 9.79 8.58 -7.93
CA LEU A 93 10.13 8.65 -6.50
C LEU A 93 10.81 9.98 -6.15
N ASN A 94 11.68 10.50 -7.02
CA ASN A 94 12.33 11.82 -6.82
C ASN A 94 11.30 12.94 -6.71
N GLU A 95 10.31 12.98 -7.60
CA GLU A 95 9.25 13.99 -7.57
C GLU A 95 8.41 13.88 -6.30
N LYS A 96 8.13 12.66 -5.85
CA LYS A 96 7.40 12.44 -4.60
C LYS A 96 8.20 12.90 -3.39
N LEU A 97 9.48 12.56 -3.31
CA LEU A 97 10.36 12.97 -2.21
C LEU A 97 10.54 14.49 -2.14
N ALA A 98 10.52 15.20 -3.29
CA ALA A 98 10.64 16.64 -3.35
C ALA A 98 9.49 17.41 -2.69
N VAL A 99 8.30 16.78 -2.52
CA VAL A 99 7.12 17.41 -1.92
C VAL A 99 6.84 16.95 -0.48
N ILE A 100 7.62 16.02 0.06
CA ILE A 100 7.52 15.59 1.46
C ILE A 100 8.15 16.66 2.35
N THR A 101 7.40 17.17 3.33
CA THR A 101 7.84 18.25 4.23
C THR A 101 8.62 17.75 5.44
N GLU A 102 8.45 16.48 5.82
CA GLU A 102 9.24 15.80 6.86
C GLU A 102 10.23 14.83 6.20
N PRO A 103 11.40 15.32 5.76
CA PRO A 103 12.34 14.49 5.02
C PRO A 103 12.95 13.40 5.91
N MET A 104 12.85 12.17 5.44
CA MET A 104 13.61 11.05 6.00
C MET A 104 14.85 10.85 5.14
N GLN A 105 16.04 11.08 5.71
CA GLN A 105 17.31 11.02 4.96
C GLN A 105 17.52 9.68 4.24
N TRP A 106 17.07 8.58 4.83
CA TRP A 106 17.23 7.23 4.28
C TRP A 106 16.42 6.96 3.00
N TYR A 107 15.50 7.85 2.65
CA TYR A 107 14.77 7.79 1.37
C TYR A 107 15.59 8.35 0.20
N THR A 108 16.66 9.09 0.45
CA THR A 108 17.51 9.71 -0.59
C THR A 108 18.69 8.80 -0.95
N ASP A 109 19.25 8.94 -2.15
CA ASP A 109 20.42 8.15 -2.55
C ASP A 109 21.60 8.37 -1.59
N LYS A 110 21.91 9.62 -1.26
CA LYS A 110 23.04 9.95 -0.35
C LYS A 110 22.76 9.45 1.08
N GLY A 111 21.63 9.83 1.67
CA GLY A 111 21.33 9.49 3.05
C GLY A 111 21.02 8.01 3.25
N GLY A 112 20.55 7.33 2.19
CA GLY A 112 20.34 5.89 2.21
C GLY A 112 21.62 5.08 2.38
N ARG A 113 22.73 5.58 1.87
CA ARG A 113 24.07 4.97 2.09
C ARG A 113 24.52 5.05 3.56
N GLU A 114 24.01 6.03 4.29
CA GLU A 114 24.25 6.21 5.73
C GLU A 114 23.21 5.50 6.60
N SER A 115 22.23 4.83 5.99
CA SER A 115 21.23 4.05 6.70
C SER A 115 21.83 2.80 7.35
N PRO A 116 21.20 2.18 8.35
CA PRO A 116 21.65 0.93 8.95
C PRO A 116 21.86 -0.22 7.94
N TRP A 117 21.24 -0.11 6.75
CA TRP A 117 21.33 -1.12 5.68
C TRP A 117 22.29 -0.74 4.56
N GLY A 118 22.89 0.47 4.61
CA GLY A 118 23.77 0.99 3.55
C GLY A 118 23.09 1.25 2.21
N LYS A 119 21.76 1.33 2.18
CA LYS A 119 20.93 1.47 0.98
C LYS A 119 19.75 2.41 1.22
N PRO A 120 19.28 3.13 0.19
CA PRO A 120 18.06 3.91 0.29
C PRO A 120 16.83 2.99 0.38
N ILE A 121 15.94 3.30 1.31
CA ILE A 121 14.70 2.56 1.52
C ILE A 121 13.56 3.17 0.73
N ILE A 122 12.61 2.33 0.31
CA ILE A 122 11.38 2.77 -0.34
C ILE A 122 10.40 3.26 0.75
N PRO A 123 9.82 4.48 0.65
CA PRO A 123 8.77 4.91 1.55
C PRO A 123 7.60 3.93 1.58
N ILE A 124 6.99 3.72 2.75
CA ILE A 124 5.92 2.73 2.92
C ILE A 124 4.76 2.95 1.93
N GLU A 125 4.36 4.20 1.69
CA GLU A 125 3.33 4.53 0.71
C GLU A 125 3.70 4.04 -0.70
N MET A 126 4.97 4.16 -1.09
CA MET A 126 5.44 3.76 -2.41
C MET A 126 5.47 2.25 -2.63
N ILE A 127 5.35 1.45 -1.57
CA ILE A 127 5.17 0.00 -1.68
C ILE A 127 3.83 -0.32 -2.36
N SER A 128 2.78 0.43 -2.05
CA SER A 128 1.50 0.27 -2.73
C SER A 128 1.58 0.62 -4.22
N VAL A 129 2.33 1.66 -4.55
CA VAL A 129 2.59 2.04 -5.94
C VAL A 129 3.34 0.93 -6.68
N LEU A 130 4.38 0.37 -6.07
CA LEU A 130 5.16 -0.75 -6.63
C LEU A 130 4.28 -1.98 -6.88
N THR A 131 3.43 -2.34 -5.93
CA THR A 131 2.52 -3.49 -6.08
C THR A 131 1.44 -3.25 -7.13
N ASN A 132 0.93 -2.02 -7.24
CA ASN A 132 -0.06 -1.65 -8.25
C ASN A 132 0.55 -1.61 -9.66
N TYR A 133 1.75 -1.05 -9.81
CA TYR A 133 2.48 -1.05 -11.08
C TYR A 133 2.61 -2.44 -11.67
N SER A 134 2.90 -3.43 -10.85
CA SER A 134 2.97 -4.83 -11.27
C SER A 134 1.60 -5.49 -11.45
N GLY A 135 0.50 -4.83 -11.05
CA GLY A 135 -0.87 -5.34 -11.17
C GLY A 135 -1.31 -5.52 -12.63
N SER A 136 -0.83 -4.66 -13.54
CA SER A 136 -1.05 -4.81 -14.99
C SER A 136 -0.44 -6.08 -15.58
N LEU A 137 0.47 -6.73 -14.84
CA LEU A 137 1.11 -7.99 -15.19
C LEU A 137 0.42 -9.20 -14.54
N SER A 138 -0.68 -8.99 -13.81
CA SER A 138 -1.43 -10.08 -13.20
C SER A 138 -2.29 -10.81 -14.23
N ASN A 139 -2.46 -12.13 -14.02
CA ASN A 139 -3.28 -12.95 -14.88
C ASN A 139 -4.69 -13.19 -14.30
N PHE A 140 -5.10 -12.44 -13.29
CA PHE A 140 -6.46 -12.55 -12.76
C PHE A 140 -7.50 -12.19 -13.83
N PRO A 141 -8.50 -13.04 -14.08
CA PRO A 141 -9.48 -12.86 -15.15
C PRO A 141 -10.55 -11.84 -14.79
N VAL A 142 -10.14 -10.58 -14.64
CA VAL A 142 -11.06 -9.45 -14.43
C VAL A 142 -11.69 -9.04 -15.75
N LYS A 143 -13.02 -8.89 -15.78
CA LYS A 143 -13.74 -8.45 -16.98
C LYS A 143 -13.76 -6.94 -17.06
N GLY A 144 -13.13 -6.39 -18.09
CA GLY A 144 -13.12 -4.95 -18.36
C GLY A 144 -14.30 -4.47 -19.24
N PRO A 145 -14.45 -3.14 -19.36
CA PRO A 145 -13.63 -2.11 -18.74
C PRO A 145 -13.90 -1.93 -17.24
N VAL A 146 -12.84 -1.72 -16.45
CA VAL A 146 -12.92 -1.59 -14.97
C VAL A 146 -11.88 -0.59 -14.49
N ILE A 147 -12.20 0.11 -13.42
CA ILE A 147 -11.27 0.97 -12.68
C ILE A 147 -11.11 0.37 -11.28
N GLY A 148 -9.88 0.00 -10.93
CA GLY A 148 -9.54 -0.45 -9.59
C GLY A 148 -9.34 0.74 -8.65
N LEU A 149 -10.00 0.72 -7.50
CA LEU A 149 -9.84 1.73 -6.44
C LEU A 149 -9.42 1.06 -5.14
N PHE A 150 -8.49 1.68 -4.41
CA PHE A 150 -8.15 1.27 -3.06
C PHE A 150 -9.20 1.79 -2.08
N ALA A 151 -9.82 0.89 -1.32
CA ALA A 151 -10.69 1.26 -0.21
C ALA A 151 -9.94 1.23 1.11
N ASN A 152 -9.19 0.16 1.35
CA ASN A 152 -8.37 -0.03 2.54
C ASN A 152 -7.05 -0.70 2.13
N GLN A 153 -6.01 -0.44 2.90
CA GLN A 153 -4.69 -1.02 2.68
C GLN A 153 -3.99 -1.28 4.01
N GLU A 154 -3.32 -2.41 4.11
CA GLU A 154 -2.43 -2.75 5.20
C GLU A 154 -1.07 -3.17 4.63
N ILE A 155 0.01 -2.66 5.22
CA ILE A 155 1.39 -3.01 4.84
C ILE A 155 2.09 -3.51 6.10
N LYS A 156 2.60 -4.74 6.04
CA LYS A 156 3.43 -5.35 7.08
C LYS A 156 4.84 -5.60 6.56
N LEU A 157 5.82 -4.94 7.16
CA LEU A 157 7.23 -5.18 6.89
C LEU A 157 7.73 -6.27 7.84
N ILE A 158 7.97 -7.48 7.33
CA ILE A 158 8.32 -8.65 8.15
C ILE A 158 9.83 -8.79 8.30
N ASN A 159 10.58 -8.62 7.21
CA ASN A 159 12.03 -8.81 7.17
C ASN A 159 12.79 -7.50 6.88
N GLY A 160 12.27 -6.37 7.33
CA GLY A 160 12.86 -5.05 7.10
C GLY A 160 12.26 -4.31 5.91
N PRO A 161 12.82 -3.13 5.59
CA PRO A 161 12.31 -2.27 4.52
C PRO A 161 12.61 -2.84 3.13
N LEU A 162 11.90 -2.32 2.13
CA LEU A 162 12.27 -2.50 0.73
C LEU A 162 13.25 -1.41 0.30
N PHE A 163 14.15 -1.74 -0.61
CA PHE A 163 15.24 -0.85 -1.06
C PHE A 163 15.04 -0.40 -2.49
N VAL A 164 15.40 0.84 -2.76
CA VAL A 164 15.42 1.40 -4.12
C VAL A 164 16.44 0.64 -4.98
N GLY A 165 16.06 0.29 -6.20
CA GLY A 165 16.91 -0.42 -7.16
C GLY A 165 16.96 -1.95 -6.98
N GLU A 166 16.50 -2.49 -5.87
CA GLU A 166 16.45 -3.95 -5.66
C GLU A 166 15.26 -4.59 -6.40
N SER A 167 15.43 -5.88 -6.71
CA SER A 167 14.42 -6.68 -7.41
C SER A 167 13.52 -7.42 -6.42
N TYR A 168 12.21 -7.36 -6.64
CA TYR A 168 11.21 -8.03 -5.82
C TYR A 168 10.29 -8.89 -6.66
N GLN A 169 10.10 -10.13 -6.24
CA GLN A 169 9.05 -11.00 -6.75
C GLN A 169 7.75 -10.68 -6.00
N ILE A 170 6.67 -10.44 -6.74
CA ILE A 170 5.36 -10.18 -6.13
C ILE A 170 4.48 -11.40 -6.32
N GLU A 171 4.01 -11.94 -5.20
CA GLU A 171 2.98 -12.98 -5.15
C GLU A 171 1.65 -12.37 -4.70
N ARG A 172 0.56 -12.86 -5.27
CA ARG A 172 -0.79 -12.39 -4.98
C ARG A 172 -1.70 -13.54 -4.67
N GLU A 173 -2.61 -13.32 -3.76
CA GLU A 173 -3.66 -14.26 -3.44
C GLU A 173 -4.97 -13.51 -3.20
N ILE A 174 -6.06 -14.01 -3.77
CA ILE A 174 -7.41 -13.52 -3.51
C ILE A 174 -7.88 -14.15 -2.20
N ILE A 175 -7.94 -13.37 -1.14
CA ILE A 175 -8.28 -13.86 0.19
C ILE A 175 -9.76 -13.69 0.56
N ALA A 176 -10.45 -12.77 -0.12
CA ALA A 176 -11.90 -12.60 0.05
C ALA A 176 -12.49 -11.89 -1.17
N LEU A 177 -13.76 -12.11 -1.41
CA LEU A 177 -14.58 -11.41 -2.39
C LEU A 177 -15.81 -10.85 -1.71
N SER A 178 -16.19 -9.64 -2.07
CA SER A 178 -17.42 -9.01 -1.59
C SER A 178 -18.08 -8.24 -2.72
N GLN A 179 -19.33 -7.90 -2.52
CA GLN A 179 -20.11 -7.13 -3.49
C GLN A 179 -20.99 -6.13 -2.77
N SER A 180 -20.95 -4.89 -3.20
CA SER A 180 -21.94 -3.89 -2.83
C SER A 180 -22.89 -3.62 -4.01
N LYS A 181 -23.93 -2.82 -3.80
CA LYS A 181 -24.89 -2.49 -4.86
C LYS A 181 -24.27 -1.88 -6.12
N ARG A 182 -23.02 -1.39 -6.05
CA ARG A 182 -22.34 -0.66 -7.14
C ARG A 182 -20.90 -1.08 -7.39
N VAL A 183 -20.34 -1.92 -6.52
CA VAL A 183 -18.89 -2.25 -6.53
C VAL A 183 -18.69 -3.73 -6.19
N GLU A 184 -17.82 -4.39 -6.90
CA GLU A 184 -17.32 -5.75 -6.63
C GLU A 184 -15.90 -5.72 -6.09
#